data_56e10bb011bf57550b2a5d8fe11d5da9
#
_entry.id   56e10bb011bf57550b2a5d8fe11d5da9
#
_cell.length_a   1.000
_cell.length_b   1.000
_cell.length_c   1.000
_cell.angle_alpha   90.00
_cell.angle_beta   90.00
_cell.angle_gamma   90.00
#
_symmetry.space_group_name_H-M   'P 1'
#
loop_
_entity.id
_entity.type
_entity.pdbx_description
1 polymer ?
#
loop_
_entity_poly.entity_id
_entity_poly.type
_entity_poly.pdbx_seq_one_letter_code
_entity_poly.pdbx_strand_id
1 'polypeptide(L)'
;MSDTDRLDALVNRLVNATDPAEVKAAYRQWAATYDDDMDSFGYVAPQIGSALFSQLLENRNARIHDAGCGTGLVGKLLTSLGYHTIDGTDFSPDMLNRASKTGCYQQLYQADFSQAVDLPDGSYDGVISIGVYTKRFKQNFISEMLRILVPSGYLLFTCRPLYFAEVADSVKQLHADAIINFSSVRYDDYMVGQSAKAFYVTLQKI
;
A
#
# COMPACT_ATOMS: atom_id res chain seq x y z
N MET A 1 -7.08 11.14 -28.66
CA MET A 1 -6.74 10.19 -27.58
C MET A 1 -7.78 10.44 -26.51
N SER A 2 -8.57 9.44 -26.16
CA SER A 2 -9.54 9.58 -25.07
C SER A 2 -8.80 9.74 -23.73
N ASP A 3 -9.50 10.26 -22.69
CA ASP A 3 -8.91 10.34 -21.35
C ASP A 3 -8.51 8.96 -20.85
N THR A 4 -9.27 7.93 -21.18
CA THR A 4 -8.97 6.52 -20.90
C THR A 4 -7.66 6.08 -21.56
N ASP A 5 -7.45 6.36 -22.85
CA ASP A 5 -6.19 6.00 -23.55
C ASP A 5 -4.97 6.68 -22.94
N ARG A 6 -5.14 7.94 -22.49
CA ARG A 6 -4.07 8.71 -21.81
C ARG A 6 -3.68 8.07 -20.48
N LEU A 7 -4.67 7.69 -19.70
CA LEU A 7 -4.51 7.09 -18.38
C LEU A 7 -3.91 5.68 -18.46
N ASP A 8 -4.38 4.85 -19.40
CA ASP A 8 -3.82 3.52 -19.64
C ASP A 8 -2.34 3.62 -20.04
N ALA A 9 -1.98 4.59 -20.89
CA ALA A 9 -0.58 4.84 -21.24
C ALA A 9 0.25 5.27 -20.03
N LEU A 10 -0.29 6.11 -19.14
CA LEU A 10 0.39 6.57 -17.93
C LEU A 10 0.59 5.42 -16.94
N VAL A 11 -0.46 4.64 -16.66
CA VAL A 11 -0.39 3.46 -15.77
C VAL A 11 0.60 2.44 -16.30
N ASN A 12 0.56 2.13 -17.61
CA ASN A 12 1.49 1.22 -18.24
C ASN A 12 2.94 1.74 -18.16
N ARG A 13 3.15 3.04 -18.34
CA ARG A 13 4.47 3.66 -18.16
C ARG A 13 4.97 3.51 -16.73
N LEU A 14 4.15 3.79 -15.72
CA LEU A 14 4.51 3.68 -14.31
C LEU A 14 4.82 2.24 -13.88
N VAL A 15 4.04 1.29 -14.35
CA VAL A 15 4.23 -0.14 -14.04
C VAL A 15 5.54 -0.68 -14.62
N ASN A 16 5.97 -0.18 -15.77
CA ASN A 16 7.17 -0.63 -16.46
C ASN A 16 8.40 0.26 -16.18
N ALA A 17 8.24 1.41 -15.54
CA ALA A 17 9.33 2.32 -15.24
C ALA A 17 10.30 1.67 -14.24
N THR A 18 11.57 1.68 -14.58
CA THR A 18 12.68 1.21 -13.73
C THR A 18 13.45 2.36 -13.10
N ASP A 19 13.40 3.55 -13.71
CA ASP A 19 14.05 4.75 -13.19
C ASP A 19 13.18 5.45 -12.13
N PRO A 20 13.67 5.59 -10.90
CA PRO A 20 12.99 6.33 -9.83
C PRO A 20 12.60 7.77 -10.20
N ALA A 21 13.43 8.45 -10.97
CA ALA A 21 13.20 9.83 -11.39
C ALA A 21 11.99 9.93 -12.35
N GLU A 22 11.86 8.97 -13.27
CA GLU A 22 10.70 8.90 -14.18
C GLU A 22 9.40 8.63 -13.42
N VAL A 23 9.42 7.69 -12.46
CA VAL A 23 8.26 7.38 -11.61
C VAL A 23 7.84 8.62 -10.83
N LYS A 24 8.80 9.31 -10.20
CA LYS A 24 8.54 10.54 -9.44
C LYS A 24 7.96 11.66 -10.31
N ALA A 25 8.50 11.86 -11.51
CA ALA A 25 8.00 12.85 -12.45
C ALA A 25 6.58 12.55 -12.93
N ALA A 26 6.26 11.28 -13.17
CA ALA A 26 4.93 10.84 -13.58
C ALA A 26 3.90 11.06 -12.46
N TYR A 27 4.20 10.69 -11.21
CA TYR A 27 3.32 10.94 -10.06
C TYR A 27 3.14 12.44 -9.78
N ARG A 28 4.18 13.27 -9.98
CA ARG A 28 4.07 14.74 -9.87
C ARG A 28 3.03 15.28 -10.84
N GLN A 29 3.07 14.85 -12.10
CA GLN A 29 2.12 15.28 -13.12
C GLN A 29 0.70 14.76 -12.83
N TRP A 30 0.61 13.55 -12.27
CA TRP A 30 -0.67 12.88 -12.03
C TRP A 30 -1.32 13.29 -10.71
N ALA A 31 -0.57 13.73 -9.72
CA ALA A 31 -1.09 14.04 -8.39
C ALA A 31 -2.34 14.94 -8.43
N ALA A 32 -2.42 15.88 -9.38
CA ALA A 32 -3.54 16.84 -9.45
C ALA A 32 -4.89 16.17 -9.78
N THR A 33 -4.92 15.15 -10.59
CA THR A 33 -6.12 14.46 -11.08
C THR A 33 -6.24 13.02 -10.60
N TYR A 34 -5.27 12.56 -9.78
CA TYR A 34 -5.14 11.15 -9.39
C TYR A 34 -6.44 10.56 -8.81
N ASP A 35 -7.05 11.24 -7.85
CA ASP A 35 -8.25 10.72 -7.18
C ASP A 35 -9.43 10.61 -8.14
N ASP A 36 -9.66 11.64 -8.98
CA ASP A 36 -10.74 11.66 -9.97
C ASP A 36 -10.52 10.59 -11.05
N ASP A 37 -9.27 10.44 -11.51
CA ASP A 37 -8.89 9.44 -12.48
C ASP A 37 -9.07 8.01 -11.92
N MET A 38 -8.65 7.76 -10.68
CA MET A 38 -8.81 6.46 -10.02
C MET A 38 -10.28 6.12 -9.77
N ASP A 39 -11.11 7.12 -9.39
CA ASP A 39 -12.55 6.95 -9.25
C ASP A 39 -13.21 6.58 -10.59
N SER A 40 -12.82 7.25 -11.69
CA SER A 40 -13.31 6.96 -13.04
C SER A 40 -13.00 5.53 -13.51
N PHE A 41 -11.90 4.94 -13.04
CA PHE A 41 -11.54 3.54 -13.27
C PHE A 41 -12.25 2.56 -12.34
N GLY A 42 -13.01 3.04 -11.37
CA GLY A 42 -13.62 2.21 -10.34
C GLY A 42 -12.57 1.53 -9.46
N TYR A 43 -11.59 2.29 -8.98
CA TYR A 43 -10.54 1.79 -8.07
C TYR A 43 -11.10 1.50 -6.68
N VAL A 44 -11.40 0.23 -6.42
CA VAL A 44 -12.04 -0.25 -5.19
C VAL A 44 -11.06 -0.89 -4.20
N ALA A 45 -9.80 -1.02 -4.56
CA ALA A 45 -8.81 -1.68 -3.71
C ALA A 45 -8.61 -1.01 -2.33
N PRO A 46 -8.62 0.32 -2.18
CA PRO A 46 -8.57 0.97 -0.87
C PRO A 46 -9.75 0.58 0.03
N GLN A 47 -10.98 0.52 -0.52
CA GLN A 47 -12.19 0.14 0.22
C GLN A 47 -12.11 -1.31 0.70
N ILE A 48 -11.78 -2.24 -0.20
CA ILE A 48 -11.64 -3.67 0.12
C ILE A 48 -10.51 -3.87 1.13
N GLY A 49 -9.34 -3.28 0.88
CA GLY A 49 -8.18 -3.41 1.76
C GLY A 49 -8.43 -2.87 3.16
N SER A 50 -9.02 -1.68 3.28
CA SER A 50 -9.34 -1.06 4.57
C SER A 50 -10.40 -1.87 5.33
N ALA A 51 -11.40 -2.40 4.65
CA ALA A 51 -12.41 -3.26 5.26
C ALA A 51 -11.81 -4.57 5.80
N LEU A 52 -10.97 -5.25 5.01
CA LEU A 52 -10.24 -6.44 5.46
C LEU A 52 -9.32 -6.14 6.64
N PHE A 53 -8.56 -5.04 6.57
CA PHE A 53 -7.65 -4.62 7.62
C PHE A 53 -8.37 -4.35 8.93
N SER A 54 -9.55 -3.72 8.88
CA SER A 54 -10.34 -3.40 10.06
C SER A 54 -10.94 -4.64 10.77
N GLN A 55 -11.07 -5.76 10.07
CA GLN A 55 -11.47 -7.05 10.65
C GLN A 55 -10.31 -7.74 11.38
N LEU A 56 -9.07 -7.47 10.98
CA LEU A 56 -7.87 -8.04 11.60
C LEU A 56 -7.45 -7.25 12.84
N LEU A 57 -7.58 -5.92 12.79
CA LEU A 57 -7.11 -5.00 13.82
C LEU A 57 -8.32 -4.31 14.48
N GLU A 58 -8.92 -4.99 15.47
CA GLU A 58 -10.14 -4.51 16.15
C GLU A 58 -9.88 -3.30 17.06
N ASN A 59 -8.65 -3.16 17.58
CA ASN A 59 -8.27 -2.03 18.43
C ASN A 59 -8.21 -0.73 17.62
N ARG A 60 -9.19 0.15 17.80
CA ARG A 60 -9.25 1.45 17.08
C ARG A 60 -8.22 2.48 17.58
N ASN A 61 -7.59 2.24 18.71
CA ASN A 61 -6.46 3.05 19.20
C ASN A 61 -5.11 2.54 18.69
N ALA A 62 -5.09 1.49 17.86
CA ALA A 62 -3.89 0.93 17.27
C ALA A 62 -3.13 1.97 16.45
N ARG A 63 -1.81 1.91 16.51
CA ARG A 63 -0.93 2.72 15.68
C ARG A 63 -0.73 2.04 14.32
N ILE A 64 -1.16 2.71 13.27
CA ILE A 64 -1.18 2.19 11.91
C ILE A 64 -0.16 2.93 11.04
N HIS A 65 0.52 2.19 10.17
CA HIS A 65 1.34 2.73 9.11
C HIS A 65 0.72 2.45 7.74
N ASP A 66 0.43 3.51 6.99
CA ASP A 66 -0.03 3.45 5.59
C ASP A 66 1.19 3.58 4.67
N ALA A 67 1.66 2.44 4.18
CA ALA A 67 2.88 2.36 3.38
C ALA A 67 2.58 2.57 1.89
N GLY A 68 3.00 3.71 1.35
CA GLY A 68 2.63 4.18 0.02
C GLY A 68 1.26 4.85 0.03
N CYS A 69 1.07 5.78 0.96
CA CYS A 69 -0.22 6.40 1.25
C CYS A 69 -0.80 7.24 0.10
N GLY A 70 0.01 7.58 -0.91
CA GLY A 70 -0.41 8.36 -2.07
C GLY A 70 -1.07 9.68 -1.67
N THR A 71 -2.27 9.92 -2.18
CA THR A 71 -3.09 11.09 -1.87
C THR A 71 -3.88 10.96 -0.56
N GLY A 72 -3.80 9.82 0.11
CA GLY A 72 -4.46 9.56 1.39
C GLY A 72 -5.80 8.84 1.31
N LEU A 73 -6.10 8.13 0.22
CA LEU A 73 -7.37 7.38 0.08
C LEU A 73 -7.57 6.36 1.20
N VAL A 74 -6.54 5.57 1.52
CA VAL A 74 -6.58 4.58 2.61
C VAL A 74 -6.73 5.28 3.97
N GLY A 75 -5.98 6.36 4.22
CA GLY A 75 -6.07 7.11 5.47
C GLY A 75 -7.48 7.65 5.74
N LYS A 76 -8.16 8.20 4.70
CA LYS A 76 -9.57 8.65 4.81
C LYS A 76 -10.50 7.50 5.22
N LEU A 77 -10.34 6.33 4.61
CA LEU A 77 -11.16 5.14 4.90
C LEU A 77 -10.89 4.62 6.32
N LEU A 78 -9.63 4.49 6.72
CA LEU A 78 -9.27 4.07 8.08
C LEU A 78 -9.81 5.04 9.13
N THR A 79 -9.73 6.36 8.88
CA THR A 79 -10.32 7.37 9.77
C THR A 79 -11.84 7.20 9.88
N SER A 80 -12.53 6.94 8.78
CA SER A 80 -13.99 6.67 8.79
C SER A 80 -14.36 5.38 9.55
N LEU A 81 -13.42 4.42 9.64
CA LEU A 81 -13.54 3.18 10.41
C LEU A 81 -13.14 3.35 11.89
N GLY A 82 -12.78 4.58 12.31
CA GLY A 82 -12.51 4.94 13.70
C GLY A 82 -11.04 4.85 14.11
N TYR A 83 -10.10 4.70 13.17
CA TYR A 83 -8.67 4.80 13.48
C TYR A 83 -8.21 6.25 13.39
N HIS A 84 -7.43 6.70 14.39
CA HIS A 84 -6.96 8.09 14.47
C HIS A 84 -5.45 8.22 14.67
N THR A 85 -4.74 7.12 14.88
CA THR A 85 -3.29 7.10 15.03
C THR A 85 -2.66 6.49 13.77
N ILE A 86 -2.64 7.28 12.70
CA ILE A 86 -2.18 6.84 11.38
C ILE A 86 -0.98 7.69 10.98
N ASP A 87 0.13 7.03 10.68
CA ASP A 87 1.29 7.63 10.01
C ASP A 87 1.32 7.13 8.56
N GLY A 88 1.89 7.90 7.64
CA GLY A 88 1.99 7.52 6.24
C GLY A 88 3.36 7.73 5.64
N THR A 89 3.72 6.89 4.68
CA THR A 89 4.91 7.11 3.85
C THR A 89 4.54 7.08 2.38
N ASP A 90 5.18 7.92 1.58
CA ASP A 90 5.11 7.83 0.12
C ASP A 90 6.44 8.29 -0.51
N PHE A 91 6.71 7.82 -1.71
CA PHE A 91 7.90 8.19 -2.47
C PHE A 91 7.79 9.60 -3.05
N SER A 92 6.59 10.06 -3.38
CA SER A 92 6.29 11.31 -4.04
C SER A 92 5.95 12.43 -3.05
N PRO A 93 6.75 13.51 -2.98
CA PRO A 93 6.40 14.68 -2.15
C PRO A 93 5.07 15.33 -2.56
N ASP A 94 4.71 15.25 -3.84
CA ASP A 94 3.46 15.83 -4.34
C ASP A 94 2.26 15.05 -3.85
N MET A 95 2.37 13.72 -3.73
CA MET A 95 1.37 12.85 -3.11
C MET A 95 1.26 13.13 -1.61
N LEU A 96 2.39 13.20 -0.89
CA LEU A 96 2.41 13.55 0.53
C LEU A 96 1.79 14.92 0.82
N ASN A 97 2.00 15.91 -0.05
CA ASN A 97 1.36 17.21 0.07
C ASN A 97 -0.17 17.16 -0.09
N ARG A 98 -0.69 16.18 -0.82
CA ARG A 98 -2.13 15.93 -0.90
C ARG A 98 -2.63 15.15 0.32
N ALA A 99 -1.93 14.10 0.71
CA ALA A 99 -2.24 13.33 1.91
C ALA A 99 -2.33 14.24 3.15
N SER A 100 -1.41 15.20 3.31
CA SER A 100 -1.41 16.13 4.45
C SER A 100 -2.69 16.98 4.54
N LYS A 101 -3.30 17.32 3.40
CA LYS A 101 -4.54 18.11 3.35
C LYS A 101 -5.78 17.32 3.78
N THR A 102 -5.69 15.99 3.86
CA THR A 102 -6.80 15.14 4.33
C THR A 102 -7.03 15.26 5.82
N GLY A 103 -6.00 15.63 6.60
CA GLY A 103 -6.03 15.67 8.06
C GLY A 103 -6.10 14.29 8.73
N CYS A 104 -5.89 13.20 7.98
CA CYS A 104 -6.01 11.82 8.49
C CYS A 104 -4.72 11.31 9.14
N TYR A 105 -3.57 11.88 8.80
CA TYR A 105 -2.26 11.39 9.25
C TYR A 105 -1.69 12.25 10.36
N GLN A 106 -1.09 11.61 11.37
CA GLN A 106 -0.33 12.28 12.42
C GLN A 106 1.05 12.69 11.91
N GLN A 107 1.72 11.78 11.19
CA GLN A 107 3.01 12.04 10.56
C GLN A 107 3.03 11.52 9.11
N LEU A 108 3.73 12.24 8.26
CA LEU A 108 3.96 11.85 6.87
C LEU A 108 5.46 11.91 6.57
N TYR A 109 6.00 10.82 6.04
CA TYR A 109 7.43 10.71 5.73
C TYR A 109 7.63 10.40 4.25
N GLN A 110 8.67 10.97 3.66
CA GLN A 110 9.09 10.56 2.33
C GLN A 110 9.99 9.33 2.45
N ALA A 111 9.61 8.21 1.79
CA ALA A 111 10.41 6.99 1.78
C ALA A 111 10.39 6.29 0.43
N ASP A 112 11.51 5.66 0.08
CA ASP A 112 11.65 4.76 -1.07
C ASP A 112 11.78 3.32 -0.56
N PHE A 113 10.77 2.49 -0.79
CA PHE A 113 10.75 1.10 -0.32
C PHE A 113 11.77 0.17 -1.03
N SER A 114 12.56 0.69 -1.96
CA SER A 114 13.75 0.00 -2.44
C SER A 114 14.93 0.07 -1.45
N GLN A 115 14.80 0.91 -0.41
CA GLN A 115 15.76 1.12 0.68
C GLN A 115 15.11 0.78 2.02
N ALA A 116 15.93 0.70 3.07
CA ALA A 116 15.41 0.65 4.44
C ALA A 116 14.65 1.93 4.76
N VAL A 117 13.51 1.81 5.44
CA VAL A 117 12.70 2.96 5.86
C VAL A 117 13.23 3.48 7.20
N ASP A 118 13.38 4.79 7.34
CA ASP A 118 13.82 5.43 8.59
C ASP A 118 12.66 5.49 9.60
N LEU A 119 12.21 4.31 10.01
CA LEU A 119 11.19 4.10 11.05
C LEU A 119 11.71 3.07 12.06
N PRO A 120 11.43 3.25 13.37
CA PRO A 120 11.91 2.33 14.39
C PRO A 120 11.27 0.93 14.26
N ASP A 121 12.01 -0.10 14.70
CA ASP A 121 11.49 -1.46 14.81
C ASP A 121 10.32 -1.52 15.80
N GLY A 122 9.32 -2.35 15.51
CA GLY A 122 8.23 -2.62 16.43
C GLY A 122 7.43 -1.37 16.84
N SER A 123 7.17 -0.46 15.90
CA SER A 123 6.52 0.83 16.18
C SER A 123 5.04 0.86 15.86
N TYR A 124 4.53 -0.12 15.10
CA TYR A 124 3.15 -0.13 14.60
C TYR A 124 2.45 -1.44 14.92
N ASP A 125 1.19 -1.35 15.32
CA ASP A 125 0.30 -2.51 15.52
C ASP A 125 -0.18 -3.09 14.19
N GLY A 126 -0.25 -2.26 13.16
CA GLY A 126 -0.64 -2.66 11.82
C GLY A 126 0.01 -1.83 10.72
N VAL A 127 0.31 -2.50 9.61
CA VAL A 127 0.77 -1.88 8.37
C VAL A 127 -0.18 -2.23 7.24
N ILE A 128 -0.62 -1.24 6.50
CA ILE A 128 -1.44 -1.43 5.29
C ILE A 128 -0.72 -0.82 4.09
N SER A 129 -0.79 -1.48 2.92
CA SER A 129 -0.15 -1.01 1.70
C SER A 129 -0.96 -1.41 0.46
N ILE A 130 -1.65 -0.45 -0.13
CA ILE A 130 -2.55 -0.70 -1.25
C ILE A 130 -2.00 -0.06 -2.53
N GLY A 131 -1.81 -0.89 -3.57
CA GLY A 131 -1.35 -0.41 -4.87
C GLY A 131 0.15 -0.13 -5.01
N VAL A 132 0.95 -0.57 -4.05
CA VAL A 132 2.38 -0.20 -3.95
C VAL A 132 3.33 -1.30 -4.40
N TYR A 133 3.02 -2.57 -4.07
CA TYR A 133 3.93 -3.68 -4.32
C TYR A 133 4.19 -3.88 -5.82
N THR A 134 5.44 -3.67 -6.23
CA THR A 134 5.90 -3.82 -7.63
C THR A 134 7.22 -4.58 -7.69
N LYS A 135 7.65 -4.93 -8.91
CA LYS A 135 8.96 -5.57 -9.17
C LYS A 135 10.15 -4.80 -8.55
N ARG A 136 10.03 -3.49 -8.41
CA ARG A 136 11.08 -2.62 -7.86
C ARG A 136 11.34 -2.86 -6.37
N PHE A 137 10.32 -3.28 -5.59
CA PHE A 137 10.41 -3.35 -4.12
C PHE A 137 10.57 -4.77 -3.57
N LYS A 138 10.62 -5.79 -4.44
CA LYS A 138 10.48 -7.22 -4.14
C LYS A 138 11.29 -7.74 -2.95
N GLN A 139 12.56 -7.35 -2.82
CA GLN A 139 13.45 -8.01 -1.87
C GLN A 139 13.36 -7.47 -0.45
N ASN A 140 13.02 -6.20 -0.28
CA ASN A 140 13.07 -5.53 1.01
C ASN A 140 11.70 -5.14 1.57
N PHE A 141 10.66 -5.00 0.71
CA PHE A 141 9.37 -4.45 1.12
C PHE A 141 8.73 -5.23 2.27
N ILE A 142 8.54 -6.54 2.10
CA ILE A 142 7.84 -7.37 3.10
C ILE A 142 8.65 -7.40 4.41
N SER A 143 9.96 -7.59 4.34
CA SER A 143 10.82 -7.62 5.52
C SER A 143 10.84 -6.29 6.27
N GLU A 144 10.87 -5.15 5.57
CA GLU A 144 10.81 -3.83 6.19
C GLU A 144 9.45 -3.56 6.86
N MET A 145 8.36 -3.93 6.20
CA MET A 145 7.02 -3.79 6.80
C MET A 145 6.85 -4.68 8.03
N LEU A 146 7.41 -5.90 8.01
CA LEU A 146 7.43 -6.78 9.18
C LEU A 146 8.37 -6.25 10.28
N ARG A 147 9.50 -5.61 9.93
CA ARG A 147 10.43 -5.03 10.91
C ARG A 147 9.76 -3.97 11.77
N ILE A 148 9.01 -3.06 11.16
CA ILE A 148 8.35 -1.96 11.87
C ILE A 148 7.10 -2.39 12.66
N LEU A 149 6.58 -3.61 12.45
CA LEU A 149 5.47 -4.17 13.23
C LEU A 149 5.92 -4.64 14.61
N VAL A 150 5.07 -4.42 15.61
CA VAL A 150 5.16 -5.10 16.92
C VAL A 150 4.94 -6.61 16.76
N PRO A 151 5.38 -7.46 17.73
CA PRO A 151 4.93 -8.85 17.77
C PRO A 151 3.40 -8.94 17.75
N SER A 152 2.87 -9.90 17.03
CA SER A 152 1.43 -10.10 16.73
C SER A 152 0.76 -9.02 15.89
N GLY A 153 1.52 -8.03 15.40
CA GLY A 153 1.03 -7.01 14.47
C GLY A 153 0.74 -7.57 13.07
N TYR A 154 -0.13 -6.88 12.33
CA TYR A 154 -0.59 -7.32 11.02
C TYR A 154 -0.04 -6.47 9.89
N LEU A 155 0.41 -7.12 8.81
CA LEU A 155 0.67 -6.52 7.51
C LEU A 155 -0.43 -6.94 6.54
N LEU A 156 -1.11 -5.98 5.91
CA LEU A 156 -1.97 -6.22 4.75
C LEU A 156 -1.45 -5.44 3.55
N PHE A 157 -1.23 -6.11 2.44
CA PHE A 157 -0.83 -5.44 1.20
C PHE A 157 -1.48 -6.06 -0.03
N THR A 158 -1.58 -5.27 -1.11
CA THR A 158 -2.05 -5.78 -2.39
C THR A 158 -0.88 -6.17 -3.28
N CYS A 159 -1.07 -7.28 -4.00
CA CYS A 159 -0.13 -7.80 -4.98
C CYS A 159 -0.85 -8.10 -6.29
N ARG A 160 -0.32 -7.60 -7.42
CA ARG A 160 -0.86 -7.93 -8.75
C ARG A 160 -0.59 -9.41 -9.07
N PRO A 161 -1.48 -10.09 -9.84
CA PRO A 161 -1.32 -11.51 -10.19
C PRO A 161 0.05 -11.87 -10.76
N LEU A 162 0.61 -11.00 -11.54
CA LEU A 162 1.94 -11.10 -12.16
C LEU A 162 3.09 -11.32 -11.14
N TYR A 163 2.94 -10.84 -9.88
CA TYR A 163 3.97 -10.96 -8.84
C TYR A 163 3.63 -11.99 -7.76
N PHE A 164 2.44 -12.61 -7.84
CA PHE A 164 1.93 -13.42 -6.74
C PHE A 164 2.77 -14.68 -6.46
N ALA A 165 3.31 -15.33 -7.49
CA ALA A 165 4.15 -16.52 -7.30
C ALA A 165 5.35 -16.22 -6.39
N GLU A 166 6.03 -15.09 -6.61
CA GLU A 166 7.18 -14.68 -5.80
C GLU A 166 6.78 -14.30 -4.36
N VAL A 167 5.62 -13.65 -4.20
CA VAL A 167 5.06 -13.35 -2.88
C VAL A 167 4.74 -14.64 -2.14
N ALA A 168 4.12 -15.61 -2.79
CA ALA A 168 3.78 -16.91 -2.20
C ALA A 168 5.02 -17.65 -1.72
N ASP A 169 6.11 -17.64 -2.48
CA ASP A 169 7.37 -18.25 -2.08
C ASP A 169 8.02 -17.51 -0.92
N SER A 170 7.98 -16.18 -0.91
CA SER A 170 8.43 -15.38 0.22
C SER A 170 7.64 -15.68 1.50
N VAL A 171 6.32 -15.81 1.40
CA VAL A 171 5.45 -16.15 2.55
C VAL A 171 5.78 -17.53 3.10
N LYS A 172 6.01 -18.54 2.24
CA LYS A 172 6.44 -19.87 2.68
C LYS A 172 7.76 -19.83 3.45
N GLN A 173 8.72 -19.04 2.96
CA GLN A 173 10.01 -18.87 3.63
C GLN A 173 9.85 -18.18 4.98
N LEU A 174 9.04 -17.13 5.08
CA LEU A 174 8.77 -16.41 6.35
C LEU A 174 8.12 -17.32 7.40
N HIS A 175 7.25 -18.28 7.00
CA HIS A 175 6.73 -19.31 7.89
C HIS A 175 7.83 -20.29 8.32
N ALA A 176 8.67 -20.76 7.39
CA ALA A 176 9.76 -21.68 7.69
C ALA A 176 10.79 -21.08 8.65
N ASP A 177 11.04 -19.78 8.52
CA ASP A 177 11.98 -19.02 9.38
C ASP A 177 11.34 -18.55 10.70
N ALA A 178 10.09 -18.93 10.98
CA ALA A 178 9.32 -18.52 12.16
C ALA A 178 9.26 -16.99 12.35
N ILE A 179 9.14 -16.25 11.27
CA ILE A 179 8.98 -14.77 11.30
C ILE A 179 7.50 -14.39 11.36
N ILE A 180 6.64 -15.21 10.75
CA ILE A 180 5.18 -15.06 10.77
C ILE A 180 4.51 -16.35 11.27
N ASN A 181 3.38 -16.21 11.98
CA ASN A 181 2.58 -17.35 12.46
C ASN A 181 1.27 -17.53 11.68
N PHE A 182 0.82 -16.48 10.97
CA PHE A 182 -0.41 -16.51 10.19
C PHE A 182 -0.21 -15.83 8.83
N SER A 183 -0.87 -16.37 7.82
CA SER A 183 -1.04 -15.71 6.52
C SER A 183 -2.39 -16.05 5.91
N SER A 184 -2.97 -15.11 5.20
CA SER A 184 -4.14 -15.37 4.35
C SER A 184 -4.02 -14.61 3.03
N VAL A 185 -4.71 -15.12 2.02
CA VAL A 185 -4.72 -14.54 0.68
C VAL A 185 -6.15 -14.50 0.17
N ARG A 186 -6.60 -13.32 -0.25
CA ARG A 186 -7.88 -13.14 -0.92
C ARG A 186 -7.63 -12.57 -2.32
N TYR A 187 -8.25 -13.18 -3.33
CA TYR A 187 -8.24 -12.68 -4.71
C TYR A 187 -9.54 -11.95 -4.97
N ASP A 188 -9.49 -10.64 -5.19
CA ASP A 188 -10.67 -9.79 -5.29
C ASP A 188 -10.46 -8.65 -6.29
N ASP A 189 -11.50 -7.84 -6.49
CA ASP A 189 -11.47 -6.69 -7.38
C ASP A 189 -10.42 -5.66 -6.93
N TYR A 190 -9.79 -5.04 -7.91
CA TYR A 190 -8.81 -3.97 -7.74
C TYR A 190 -9.30 -2.70 -8.44
N MET A 191 -9.67 -2.80 -9.72
CA MET A 191 -10.32 -1.76 -10.53
C MET A 191 -11.49 -2.38 -11.29
N VAL A 192 -12.72 -2.08 -10.89
CA VAL A 192 -13.93 -2.68 -11.45
C VAL A 192 -14.12 -2.26 -12.91
N GLY A 193 -13.89 -0.98 -13.23
CA GLY A 193 -14.04 -0.46 -14.60
C GLY A 193 -13.08 -1.08 -15.62
N GLN A 194 -11.98 -1.69 -15.16
CA GLN A 194 -11.00 -2.39 -16.00
C GLN A 194 -11.01 -3.91 -15.80
N SER A 195 -11.95 -4.45 -15.02
CA SER A 195 -12.00 -5.86 -14.63
C SER A 195 -10.66 -6.36 -14.03
N ALA A 196 -9.88 -5.46 -13.44
CA ALA A 196 -8.59 -5.78 -12.85
C ALA A 196 -8.76 -6.30 -11.43
N LYS A 197 -8.04 -7.38 -11.10
CA LYS A 197 -8.03 -8.02 -9.78
C LYS A 197 -6.63 -8.00 -9.18
N ALA A 198 -6.58 -8.11 -7.84
CA ALA A 198 -5.35 -8.27 -7.07
C ALA A 198 -5.50 -9.31 -5.98
N PHE A 199 -4.36 -9.80 -5.50
CA PHE A 199 -4.28 -10.56 -4.25
C PHE A 199 -4.11 -9.57 -3.09
N TYR A 200 -4.96 -9.72 -2.08
CA TYR A 200 -4.85 -9.07 -0.79
C TYR A 200 -4.17 -10.07 0.15
N VAL A 201 -2.94 -9.81 0.50
CA VAL A 201 -2.10 -10.69 1.30
C VAL A 201 -2.03 -10.14 2.71
N THR A 202 -2.38 -10.98 3.68
CA THR A 202 -2.29 -10.66 5.11
C THR A 202 -1.23 -11.54 5.76
N LEU A 203 -0.36 -10.95 6.56
CA LEU A 203 0.64 -11.62 7.37
C LEU A 203 0.52 -11.15 8.82
N GLN A 204 0.74 -12.06 9.79
CA GLN A 204 0.90 -11.69 11.19
C GLN A 204 2.31 -12.05 11.66
N LYS A 205 3.00 -11.06 12.21
CA LYS A 205 4.34 -11.23 12.78
C LYS A 205 4.29 -12.05 14.08
N ILE A 206 5.31 -12.89 14.32
CA ILE A 206 5.55 -13.55 15.60
C ILE A 206 6.06 -12.55 16.64
#